data_ed6e5d33588c4a6d2ef679720b880588
#
_entry.id   ed6e5d33588c4a6d2ef679720b880588
#
_cell.length_a   1.000
_cell.length_b   1.000
_cell.length_c   1.000
_cell.angle_alpha   90.00
_cell.angle_beta   90.00
_cell.angle_gamma   90.00
#
_symmetry.space_group_name_H-M   'P 1'
#
loop_
_entity.id
_entity.type
_entity.pdbx_description
1 polymer ?
#
loop_
_entity_poly.entity_id
_entity_poly.type
_entity_poly.pdbx_seq_one_letter_code
_entity_poly.pdbx_strand_id
1 'polypeptide(L)'
;AIQWLVDYGLINKSYNLSSLQLPLNGNRDESAFKIYVADTGLFISMLGRETHSKILLGDLQIYKGAVFENVISDILAKNGVKLYYYHRDSGLEVDFISVHSGKVCLIEVKSHTGNTKSAKTVLNDKGRYDVDICYKLGNYNVGLMNGIFTIPVYMAPLVAMELSDE
;
A
#
# COMPACT_ATOMS: atom_id res chain seq x y z
N ALA A 1 -16.92 -16.02 -7.25
CA ALA A 1 -15.57 -16.59 -7.44
C ALA A 1 -14.52 -15.85 -6.61
N ILE A 2 -14.38 -14.52 -6.71
CA ILE A 2 -13.35 -13.73 -5.97
C ILE A 2 -13.52 -13.88 -4.45
N GLN A 3 -14.75 -13.79 -3.92
CA GLN A 3 -15.00 -13.91 -2.47
C GLN A 3 -14.50 -15.25 -1.91
N TRP A 4 -14.67 -16.33 -2.65
CA TRP A 4 -14.16 -17.64 -2.26
C TRP A 4 -12.63 -17.64 -2.08
N LEU A 5 -11.88 -16.98 -2.97
CA LEU A 5 -10.43 -16.85 -2.84
C LEU A 5 -10.01 -16.02 -1.61
N VAL A 6 -10.80 -15.00 -1.26
CA VAL A 6 -10.60 -14.22 -0.01
C VAL A 6 -10.85 -15.09 1.20
N ASP A 7 -11.98 -15.83 1.23
CA ASP A 7 -12.38 -16.67 2.36
C ASP A 7 -11.36 -17.80 2.63
N TYR A 8 -10.69 -18.28 1.58
CA TYR A 8 -9.59 -19.25 1.71
C TYR A 8 -8.21 -18.61 1.96
N GLY A 9 -8.15 -17.29 2.09
CA GLY A 9 -6.90 -16.58 2.37
C GLY A 9 -5.86 -16.65 1.24
N LEU A 10 -6.30 -16.83 -0.02
CA LEU A 10 -5.43 -16.89 -1.19
C LEU A 10 -5.13 -15.50 -1.76
N ILE A 11 -6.05 -14.56 -1.54
CA ILE A 11 -5.91 -13.18 -1.98
C ILE A 11 -6.38 -12.21 -0.89
N ASN A 12 -5.80 -11.02 -0.89
CA ASN A 12 -6.20 -9.87 -0.10
C ASN A 12 -6.90 -8.85 -1.00
N LYS A 13 -8.03 -8.32 -0.56
CA LYS A 13 -8.72 -7.21 -1.22
C LYS A 13 -8.33 -5.88 -0.56
N SER A 14 -8.00 -4.90 -1.39
CA SER A 14 -7.85 -3.51 -0.98
C SER A 14 -8.96 -2.69 -1.63
N TYR A 15 -9.82 -2.07 -0.82
CA TYR A 15 -10.96 -1.30 -1.34
C TYR A 15 -10.59 0.16 -1.58
N ASN A 16 -11.13 0.74 -2.66
CA ASN A 16 -11.03 2.18 -2.86
C ASN A 16 -11.84 2.93 -1.79
N LEU A 17 -11.30 4.05 -1.33
CA LEU A 17 -12.02 4.94 -0.41
C LEU A 17 -12.67 6.10 -1.17
N SER A 18 -13.93 6.37 -0.86
CA SER A 18 -14.65 7.54 -1.37
C SER A 18 -14.18 8.85 -0.72
N SER A 19 -13.66 8.79 0.51
CA SER A 19 -13.04 9.92 1.22
C SER A 19 -11.94 9.44 2.17
N LEU A 20 -11.02 10.33 2.55
CA LEU A 20 -9.98 10.08 3.55
C LEU A 20 -10.45 10.56 4.94
N GLN A 21 -11.54 9.97 5.43
CA GLN A 21 -12.16 10.29 6.72
C GLN A 21 -12.40 9.03 7.53
N LEU A 22 -12.40 9.16 8.84
CA LEU A 22 -12.72 8.06 9.76
C LEU A 22 -14.26 7.94 9.94
N PRO A 23 -14.78 6.73 10.13
CA PRO A 23 -14.07 5.45 10.03
C PRO A 23 -13.82 5.06 8.57
N LEU A 24 -12.63 4.52 8.25
CA LEU A 24 -12.26 4.16 6.88
C LEU A 24 -13.25 3.16 6.25
N ASN A 25 -13.68 2.17 7.02
CA ASN A 25 -14.61 1.15 6.54
C ASN A 25 -15.95 1.73 6.07
N GLY A 26 -16.42 2.82 6.64
CA GLY A 26 -17.63 3.52 6.23
C GLY A 26 -17.51 4.25 4.88
N ASN A 27 -16.30 4.49 4.43
CA ASN A 27 -16.00 5.20 3.20
C ASN A 27 -15.53 4.29 2.05
N ARG A 28 -15.56 2.96 2.23
CA ARG A 28 -15.13 2.01 1.20
C ARG A 28 -16.12 1.92 0.06
N ASP A 29 -15.60 1.84 -1.16
CA ASP A 29 -16.37 1.52 -2.36
C ASP A 29 -16.31 0.02 -2.61
N GLU A 30 -17.43 -0.68 -2.42
CA GLU A 30 -17.54 -2.14 -2.63
C GLU A 30 -17.34 -2.55 -4.09
N SER A 31 -17.55 -1.64 -5.04
CA SER A 31 -17.44 -1.91 -6.47
C SER A 31 -16.02 -1.74 -7.02
N ALA A 32 -15.17 -0.98 -6.30
CA ALA A 32 -13.81 -0.65 -6.73
C ALA A 32 -12.77 -1.21 -5.76
N PHE A 33 -12.02 -2.22 -6.20
CA PHE A 33 -10.99 -2.86 -5.37
C PHE A 33 -9.80 -3.32 -6.19
N LYS A 34 -8.63 -3.33 -5.55
CA LYS A 34 -7.42 -4.01 -6.01
C LYS A 34 -7.34 -5.40 -5.37
N ILE A 35 -6.63 -6.32 -6.02
CA ILE A 35 -6.38 -7.69 -5.53
C ILE A 35 -4.87 -7.89 -5.43
N TYR A 36 -4.45 -8.42 -4.28
CA TYR A 36 -3.08 -8.86 -4.03
C TYR A 36 -3.09 -10.35 -3.68
N VAL A 37 -2.06 -11.08 -4.09
CA VAL A 37 -1.88 -12.48 -3.70
C VAL A 37 -1.40 -12.53 -2.25
N ALA A 38 -2.04 -13.34 -1.40
CA ALA A 38 -1.75 -13.41 0.04
C ALA A 38 -0.40 -14.07 0.37
N ASP A 39 0.33 -14.54 -0.63
CA ASP A 39 1.70 -15.02 -0.53
C ASP A 39 2.52 -14.49 -1.71
N THR A 40 3.54 -13.69 -1.42
CA THR A 40 4.37 -13.07 -2.46
C THR A 40 5.21 -14.09 -3.22
N GLY A 41 5.61 -15.20 -2.59
CA GLY A 41 6.30 -16.29 -3.28
C GLY A 41 5.41 -16.97 -4.31
N LEU A 42 4.14 -17.21 -3.97
CA LEU A 42 3.14 -17.71 -4.90
C LEU A 42 2.92 -16.69 -6.05
N PHE A 43 2.79 -15.41 -5.75
CA PHE A 43 2.68 -14.36 -6.77
C PHE A 43 3.86 -14.39 -7.75
N ILE A 44 5.10 -14.46 -7.25
CA ILE A 44 6.30 -14.54 -8.08
C ILE A 44 6.29 -15.81 -8.94
N SER A 45 5.85 -16.95 -8.38
CA SER A 45 5.79 -18.21 -9.13
C SER A 45 4.81 -18.16 -10.31
N MET A 46 3.72 -17.40 -10.16
CA MET A 46 2.71 -17.17 -11.20
C MET A 46 3.24 -16.30 -12.37
N LEU A 47 4.28 -15.51 -12.15
CA LEU A 47 4.91 -14.68 -13.20
C LEU A 47 5.73 -15.48 -14.21
N GLY A 48 5.89 -16.81 -14.00
CA GLY A 48 6.58 -17.73 -14.88
C GLY A 48 8.08 -17.84 -14.61
N ARG A 49 8.69 -18.92 -15.15
CA ARG A 49 10.08 -19.32 -14.84
C ARG A 49 11.13 -18.29 -15.23
N GLU A 50 10.94 -17.60 -16.36
CA GLU A 50 11.90 -16.60 -16.82
C GLU A 50 11.93 -15.39 -15.85
N THR A 51 10.77 -14.91 -15.43
CA THR A 51 10.64 -13.82 -14.45
C THR A 51 11.23 -14.21 -13.11
N HIS A 52 10.93 -15.43 -12.64
CA HIS A 52 11.50 -15.98 -11.42
C HIS A 52 13.04 -16.00 -11.44
N SER A 53 13.64 -16.45 -12.55
CA SER A 53 15.10 -16.44 -12.72
C SER A 53 15.69 -15.03 -12.72
N LYS A 54 15.04 -14.08 -13.37
CA LYS A 54 15.45 -12.66 -13.35
C LYS A 54 15.38 -12.05 -11.94
N ILE A 55 14.32 -12.35 -11.19
CA ILE A 55 14.18 -11.92 -9.80
C ILE A 55 15.34 -12.43 -8.92
N LEU A 56 15.70 -13.71 -9.04
CA LEU A 56 16.83 -14.29 -8.32
C LEU A 56 18.18 -13.63 -8.66
N LEU A 57 18.32 -13.12 -9.87
CA LEU A 57 19.49 -12.36 -10.32
C LEU A 57 19.43 -10.86 -9.94
N GLY A 58 18.39 -10.43 -9.23
CA GLY A 58 18.19 -9.04 -8.83
C GLY A 58 17.58 -8.15 -9.92
N ASP A 59 17.20 -8.73 -11.06
CA ASP A 59 16.56 -8.01 -12.18
C ASP A 59 15.03 -8.08 -12.09
N LEU A 60 14.45 -7.14 -11.36
CA LEU A 60 13.00 -7.03 -11.14
C LEU A 60 12.30 -6.07 -12.13
N GLN A 61 13.03 -5.50 -13.09
CA GLN A 61 12.70 -4.25 -13.82
C GLN A 61 11.21 -4.01 -14.12
N ILE A 62 10.50 -4.96 -14.74
CA ILE A 62 9.11 -4.74 -15.22
C ILE A 62 8.08 -4.90 -14.08
N TYR A 63 8.31 -5.86 -13.16
CA TYR A 63 7.33 -6.21 -12.11
C TYR A 63 7.66 -5.65 -10.74
N LYS A 64 8.72 -4.87 -10.64
CA LYS A 64 9.25 -4.41 -9.34
C LYS A 64 8.21 -3.65 -8.52
N GLY A 65 7.43 -2.76 -9.15
CA GLY A 65 6.35 -2.04 -8.50
C GLY A 65 5.29 -3.00 -7.93
N ALA A 66 4.75 -3.87 -8.78
CA ALA A 66 3.72 -4.82 -8.38
C ALA A 66 4.19 -5.81 -7.30
N VAL A 67 5.44 -6.27 -7.37
CA VAL A 67 6.02 -7.15 -6.33
C VAL A 67 6.14 -6.41 -5.01
N PHE A 68 6.63 -5.16 -5.01
CA PHE A 68 6.76 -4.36 -3.80
C PHE A 68 5.38 -4.06 -3.17
N GLU A 69 4.39 -3.65 -3.97
CA GLU A 69 3.03 -3.46 -3.46
C GLU A 69 2.45 -4.76 -2.88
N ASN A 70 2.67 -5.91 -3.55
CA ASN A 70 2.20 -7.20 -3.04
C ASN A 70 2.87 -7.56 -1.71
N VAL A 71 4.19 -7.35 -1.56
CA VAL A 71 4.91 -7.56 -0.29
C VAL A 71 4.31 -6.70 0.83
N ILE A 72 4.06 -5.42 0.55
CA ILE A 72 3.50 -4.51 1.56
C ILE A 72 2.07 -4.91 1.91
N SER A 73 1.23 -5.26 0.92
CA SER A 73 -0.13 -5.74 1.18
C SER A 73 -0.15 -6.98 2.06
N ASP A 74 0.77 -7.93 1.82
CA ASP A 74 0.91 -9.16 2.60
C ASP A 74 1.34 -8.86 4.05
N ILE A 75 2.32 -7.96 4.23
CA ILE A 75 2.77 -7.51 5.55
C ILE A 75 1.63 -6.84 6.33
N LEU A 76 0.91 -5.90 5.71
CA LEU A 76 -0.21 -5.21 6.35
C LEU A 76 -1.31 -6.20 6.75
N ALA A 77 -1.74 -7.06 5.83
CA ALA A 77 -2.81 -8.04 6.09
C ALA A 77 -2.43 -9.04 7.21
N LYS A 78 -1.19 -9.53 7.23
CA LYS A 78 -0.68 -10.43 8.27
C LYS A 78 -0.57 -9.79 9.65
N ASN A 79 -0.49 -8.45 9.71
CA ASN A 79 -0.56 -7.68 10.96
C ASN A 79 -1.99 -7.24 11.32
N GLY A 80 -3.02 -7.74 10.62
CA GLY A 80 -4.42 -7.46 10.90
C GLY A 80 -4.92 -6.12 10.35
N VAL A 81 -4.11 -5.41 9.58
CA VAL A 81 -4.50 -4.12 8.99
C VAL A 81 -5.36 -4.38 7.75
N LYS A 82 -6.57 -3.82 7.71
CA LYS A 82 -7.42 -3.86 6.52
C LYS A 82 -6.82 -3.02 5.41
N LEU A 83 -6.95 -3.50 4.20
CA LEU A 83 -6.34 -2.85 3.04
C LEU A 83 -7.33 -1.89 2.39
N TYR A 84 -6.93 -0.64 2.30
CA TYR A 84 -7.61 0.41 1.55
C TYR A 84 -6.61 1.13 0.66
N TYR A 85 -7.08 1.68 -0.47
CA TYR A 85 -6.32 2.59 -1.31
C TYR A 85 -7.17 3.83 -1.62
N TYR A 86 -6.57 4.84 -2.20
CA TYR A 86 -7.30 6.03 -2.60
C TYR A 86 -7.00 6.36 -4.05
N HIS A 87 -8.02 6.31 -4.90
CA HIS A 87 -7.92 6.67 -6.31
C HIS A 87 -9.05 7.61 -6.71
N ARG A 88 -8.74 8.59 -7.55
CA ARG A 88 -9.66 9.55 -8.14
C ARG A 88 -9.45 9.68 -9.63
N ASP A 89 -10.51 10.00 -10.36
CA ASP A 89 -10.50 10.20 -11.81
C ASP A 89 -9.53 11.33 -12.24
N SER A 90 -9.20 12.24 -11.32
CA SER A 90 -8.17 13.27 -11.52
C SER A 90 -6.74 12.73 -11.62
N GLY A 91 -6.54 11.42 -11.50
CA GLY A 91 -5.24 10.75 -11.49
C GLY A 91 -4.50 10.80 -10.15
N LEU A 92 -5.18 11.21 -9.07
CA LEU A 92 -4.63 11.13 -7.72
C LEU A 92 -4.76 9.67 -7.24
N GLU A 93 -3.64 9.04 -6.93
CA GLU A 93 -3.59 7.67 -6.44
C GLU A 93 -2.60 7.55 -5.27
N VAL A 94 -3.01 6.86 -4.20
CA VAL A 94 -2.20 6.49 -3.04
C VAL A 94 -2.32 4.99 -2.84
N ASP A 95 -1.19 4.29 -2.69
CA ASP A 95 -1.12 2.83 -2.74
C ASP A 95 -1.89 2.16 -1.60
N PHE A 96 -1.70 2.64 -0.35
CA PHE A 96 -2.48 2.17 0.79
C PHE A 96 -2.85 3.33 1.73
N ILE A 97 -3.99 3.15 2.41
CA ILE A 97 -4.50 4.06 3.44
C ILE A 97 -4.71 3.26 4.72
N SER A 98 -4.34 3.84 5.85
CA SER A 98 -4.55 3.25 7.17
C SER A 98 -4.73 4.34 8.22
N VAL A 99 -4.74 3.96 9.49
CA VAL A 99 -4.82 4.87 10.62
C VAL A 99 -3.56 4.75 11.48
N HIS A 100 -2.98 5.88 11.86
CA HIS A 100 -1.89 5.97 12.80
C HIS A 100 -2.24 7.00 13.88
N SER A 101 -2.21 6.56 15.14
CA SER A 101 -2.54 7.44 16.29
C SER A 101 -3.88 8.16 16.16
N GLY A 102 -4.93 7.47 15.66
CA GLY A 102 -6.28 8.00 15.51
C GLY A 102 -6.47 8.96 14.34
N LYS A 103 -5.49 9.06 13.43
CA LYS A 103 -5.58 9.88 12.21
C LYS A 103 -5.31 9.06 10.96
N VAL A 104 -5.95 9.44 9.87
CA VAL A 104 -5.67 8.83 8.56
C VAL A 104 -4.22 9.09 8.16
N CYS A 105 -3.52 8.05 7.73
CA CYS A 105 -2.17 8.13 7.19
C CYS A 105 -2.10 7.49 5.81
N LEU A 106 -1.15 7.97 5.01
CA LEU A 106 -0.89 7.48 3.66
C LEU A 106 0.30 6.51 3.69
N ILE A 107 0.26 5.51 2.82
CA ILE A 107 1.38 4.60 2.59
C ILE A 107 1.65 4.56 1.09
N GLU A 108 2.82 4.99 0.69
CA GLU A 108 3.32 4.97 -0.69
C GLU A 108 4.44 3.94 -0.83
N VAL A 109 4.34 3.08 -1.80
CA VAL A 109 5.33 2.04 -2.09
C VAL A 109 6.10 2.43 -3.35
N LYS A 110 7.42 2.52 -3.25
CA LYS A 110 8.28 2.91 -4.40
C LYS A 110 9.40 1.90 -4.60
N SER A 111 9.39 1.26 -5.74
CA SER A 111 10.44 0.33 -6.16
C SER A 111 11.72 1.04 -6.63
N HIS A 112 11.64 2.32 -6.95
CA HIS A 112 12.73 3.21 -7.34
C HIS A 112 12.63 4.56 -6.62
N THR A 113 13.66 5.40 -6.75
CA THR A 113 13.57 6.80 -6.34
C THR A 113 12.45 7.47 -7.15
N GLY A 114 11.27 7.56 -6.57
CA GLY A 114 10.06 8.04 -7.23
C GLY A 114 9.48 9.28 -6.56
N ASN A 115 8.70 10.03 -7.34
CA ASN A 115 7.96 11.17 -6.83
C ASN A 115 6.71 10.69 -6.07
N THR A 116 6.39 11.38 -4.96
CA THR A 116 5.17 11.18 -4.15
C THR A 116 4.18 12.33 -4.42
N LYS A 117 3.88 12.60 -5.71
CA LYS A 117 3.05 13.73 -6.11
C LYS A 117 1.66 13.67 -5.46
N SER A 118 1.02 12.50 -5.52
CA SER A 118 -0.31 12.29 -4.93
C SER A 118 -0.31 12.50 -3.42
N ALA A 119 0.63 11.89 -2.71
CA ALA A 119 0.75 12.08 -1.26
C ALA A 119 1.00 13.55 -0.90
N LYS A 120 1.88 14.25 -1.63
CA LYS A 120 2.11 15.68 -1.42
C LYS A 120 0.86 16.52 -1.66
N THR A 121 0.05 16.18 -2.67
CA THR A 121 -1.22 16.87 -2.94
C THR A 121 -2.16 16.72 -1.74
N VAL A 122 -2.30 15.51 -1.19
CA VAL A 122 -3.14 15.26 -0.02
C VAL A 122 -2.61 15.98 1.22
N LEU A 123 -1.30 15.85 1.51
CA LEU A 123 -0.66 16.45 2.69
C LEU A 123 -0.73 18.00 2.70
N ASN A 124 -0.72 18.62 1.52
CA ASN A 124 -0.73 20.09 1.40
C ASN A 124 -2.14 20.69 1.39
N ASP A 125 -3.16 19.93 1.04
CA ASP A 125 -4.55 20.42 1.02
C ASP A 125 -5.26 20.12 2.34
N LYS A 126 -4.86 20.84 3.39
CA LYS A 126 -5.42 20.72 4.74
C LYS A 126 -6.89 21.15 4.87
N GLY A 127 -7.40 21.92 3.91
CA GLY A 127 -8.81 22.29 3.85
C GLY A 127 -9.71 21.12 3.45
N ARG A 128 -9.14 20.13 2.75
CA ARG A 128 -9.88 18.97 2.22
C ARG A 128 -9.54 17.67 2.95
N TYR A 129 -8.30 17.51 3.41
CA TYR A 129 -7.80 16.27 3.98
C TYR A 129 -7.19 16.49 5.36
N ASP A 130 -7.70 15.82 6.37
CA ASP A 130 -7.08 15.77 7.71
C ASP A 130 -6.05 14.64 7.77
N VAL A 131 -4.97 14.81 7.00
CA VAL A 131 -3.88 13.84 6.87
C VAL A 131 -2.56 14.55 7.11
N ASP A 132 -1.78 14.07 8.09
CA ASP A 132 -0.54 14.71 8.51
C ASP A 132 0.70 13.95 8.10
N ILE A 133 0.60 12.65 7.83
CA ILE A 133 1.75 11.77 7.60
C ILE A 133 1.55 10.84 6.40
N CYS A 134 2.65 10.64 5.68
CA CYS A 134 2.78 9.61 4.64
C CYS A 134 4.02 8.76 4.92
N TYR A 135 3.83 7.46 5.07
CA TYR A 135 4.91 6.48 5.07
C TYR A 135 5.31 6.15 3.63
N LYS A 136 6.53 6.50 3.27
CA LYS A 136 7.10 6.20 1.95
C LYS A 136 8.08 5.03 2.06
N LEU A 137 7.63 3.84 1.66
CA LEU A 137 8.38 2.58 1.73
C LEU A 137 9.13 2.32 0.44
N GLY A 138 10.40 1.96 0.55
CA GLY A 138 11.22 1.66 -0.62
C GLY A 138 12.70 1.51 -0.28
N ASN A 139 13.55 1.76 -1.27
CA ASN A 139 15.01 1.74 -1.06
C ASN A 139 15.49 3.12 -0.58
N TYR A 140 15.14 3.45 0.66
CA TYR A 140 15.45 4.72 1.31
C TYR A 140 16.11 4.48 2.66
N ASN A 141 16.85 5.48 3.15
CA ASN A 141 17.19 5.58 4.56
C ASN A 141 15.98 6.14 5.34
N VAL A 142 15.94 5.89 6.64
CA VAL A 142 14.96 6.50 7.54
C VAL A 142 15.14 8.01 7.55
N GLY A 143 14.05 8.74 7.35
CA GLY A 143 14.06 10.21 7.36
C GLY A 143 12.65 10.78 7.37
N LEU A 144 12.50 12.00 7.87
CA LEU A 144 11.23 12.72 7.90
C LEU A 144 11.41 14.10 7.29
N MET A 145 10.58 14.41 6.29
CA MET A 145 10.55 15.73 5.66
C MET A 145 9.15 16.06 5.17
N ASN A 146 8.60 17.19 5.62
CA ASN A 146 7.29 17.72 5.19
C ASN A 146 6.15 16.69 5.30
N GLY A 147 6.07 15.97 6.43
CA GLY A 147 5.05 14.94 6.67
C GLY A 147 5.28 13.63 5.92
N ILE A 148 6.36 13.51 5.15
CA ILE A 148 6.74 12.25 4.47
C ILE A 148 7.84 11.58 5.26
N PHE A 149 7.52 10.40 5.80
CA PHE A 149 8.44 9.55 6.53
C PHE A 149 8.96 8.45 5.60
N THR A 150 10.20 8.59 5.14
CA THR A 150 10.88 7.59 4.30
C THR A 150 11.37 6.45 5.16
N ILE A 151 11.12 5.22 4.73
CA ILE A 151 11.44 4.01 5.48
C ILE A 151 11.95 2.93 4.52
N PRO A 152 13.05 2.22 4.86
CA PRO A 152 13.45 1.03 4.11
C PRO A 152 12.33 -0.01 4.08
N VAL A 153 12.12 -0.65 2.93
CA VAL A 153 11.03 -1.61 2.76
C VAL A 153 11.07 -2.77 3.76
N TYR A 154 12.26 -3.22 4.18
CA TYR A 154 12.41 -4.28 5.17
C TYR A 154 11.94 -3.90 6.59
N MET A 155 11.71 -2.61 6.86
CA MET A 155 11.12 -2.12 8.11
C MET A 155 9.59 -2.00 8.04
N ALA A 156 8.96 -2.36 6.94
CA ALA A 156 7.50 -2.32 6.80
C ALA A 156 6.74 -3.08 7.91
N PRO A 157 7.21 -4.23 8.43
CA PRO A 157 6.55 -4.88 9.57
C PRO A 157 6.45 -3.98 10.81
N LEU A 158 7.46 -3.16 11.10
CA LEU A 158 7.45 -2.22 12.23
C LEU A 158 6.40 -1.12 12.02
N VAL A 159 6.28 -0.63 10.78
CA VAL A 159 5.23 0.33 10.43
C VAL A 159 3.85 -0.31 10.60
N ALA A 160 3.67 -1.55 10.11
CA ALA A 160 2.39 -2.25 10.21
C ALA A 160 1.92 -2.45 11.66
N MET A 161 2.84 -2.64 12.62
CA MET A 161 2.52 -2.79 14.04
C MET A 161 1.98 -1.51 14.70
N GLU A 162 2.24 -0.34 14.11
CA GLU A 162 1.78 0.96 14.60
C GLU A 162 0.47 1.41 13.94
N LEU A 163 -0.03 0.63 12.98
CA LEU A 163 -1.23 0.96 12.21
C LEU A 163 -2.46 0.27 12.78
N SER A 164 -3.62 0.88 12.56
CA SER A 164 -4.93 0.31 12.90
C SER A 164 -5.95 0.57 11.79
N ASP A 165 -7.17 0.09 12.00
CA ASP A 165 -8.30 0.33 11.10
C ASP A 165 -9.17 1.52 11.56
N GLU A 166 -9.00 1.95 12.81
CA GLU A 166 -9.77 3.00 13.51
C GLU A 166 -8.88 3.90 14.37
#